data_3f3751a6a8581dcd51c606f16089684b
#
_entry.id   3f3751a6a8581dcd51c606f16089684b
#
_cell.length_a   1.000
_cell.length_b   1.000
_cell.length_c   1.000
_cell.angle_alpha   90.00
_cell.angle_beta   90.00
_cell.angle_gamma   90.00
#
_symmetry.space_group_name_H-M   'P 1'
#
loop_
_entity.id
_entity.type
_entity.pdbx_description
1 polymer ?
#
loop_
_entity_poly.entity_id
_entity_poly.type
_entity_poly.pdbx_seq_one_letter_code
_entity_poly.pdbx_strand_id
1 'polypeptide(L)'
;KVVRSQIADSPIATITGLSGSLLWTGNQGEIVFDMHVGRELTGGTIEGLAPCSWFELQFKDGSKVTISGTSMLTFADIGQKKLRLKQGAFTADVVPQPVGKPMIIQTPSTVIEVVGTRFEVEALQAFTTVNVREGNVRLKHLVDGNAVDIPANYRVIAEAGGDLSPMLLPAAENYWKSQLDVQAGGFGKWLPATKKRPA
;
A
#
# COMPACT_ATOMS: atom_id res chain seq x y z
N LYS A 1 -40.12 17.01 -4.12
CA LYS A 1 -39.14 17.25 -3.05
C LYS A 1 -38.36 15.94 -2.88
N VAL A 2 -37.25 15.79 -3.57
CA VAL A 2 -36.38 14.61 -3.45
C VAL A 2 -35.58 14.81 -2.17
N VAL A 3 -35.95 14.08 -1.12
CA VAL A 3 -35.13 13.97 0.10
C VAL A 3 -33.89 13.12 -0.32
N ARG A 4 -32.79 13.80 -0.64
CA ARG A 4 -31.48 13.13 -0.63
C ARG A 4 -31.21 12.75 0.82
N SER A 5 -31.39 11.48 1.12
CA SER A 5 -30.89 10.86 2.35
C SER A 5 -29.38 11.14 2.36
N GLN A 6 -28.92 12.03 3.23
CA GLN A 6 -27.53 12.13 3.63
C GLN A 6 -27.24 10.86 4.43
N ILE A 7 -26.83 9.80 3.74
CA ILE A 7 -26.08 8.74 4.39
C ILE A 7 -24.75 9.43 4.74
N ALA A 8 -24.63 9.86 6.00
CA ALA A 8 -23.34 10.28 6.51
C ALA A 8 -22.41 9.09 6.34
N ASP A 9 -21.45 9.20 5.43
CA ASP A 9 -20.48 8.16 5.15
C ASP A 9 -19.76 7.83 6.45
N SER A 10 -20.02 6.65 7.01
CA SER A 10 -19.35 6.22 8.23
C SER A 10 -17.85 6.11 7.96
N PRO A 11 -16.99 6.57 8.90
CA PRO A 11 -15.55 6.39 8.77
C PRO A 11 -15.20 4.94 8.51
N ILE A 12 -14.31 4.68 7.58
CA ILE A 12 -13.85 3.32 7.21
C ILE A 12 -12.41 3.06 7.62
N ALA A 13 -11.63 4.12 7.82
CA ALA A 13 -10.24 4.05 8.25
C ALA A 13 -9.87 5.24 9.11
N THR A 14 -8.80 5.09 9.90
CA THR A 14 -8.22 6.15 10.74
C THR A 14 -6.74 6.28 10.41
N ILE A 15 -6.20 7.49 10.39
CA ILE A 15 -4.76 7.72 10.31
C ILE A 15 -4.14 7.42 11.66
N THR A 16 -3.25 6.43 11.71
CA THR A 16 -2.54 6.00 12.93
C THR A 16 -1.10 6.47 12.99
N GLY A 17 -0.54 6.92 11.87
CA GLY A 17 0.79 7.52 11.79
C GLY A 17 0.92 8.34 10.52
N LEU A 18 1.71 9.40 10.57
CA LEU A 18 2.07 10.18 9.39
C LEU A 18 3.31 11.04 9.63
N SER A 19 4.00 11.37 8.55
CA SER A 19 5.05 12.38 8.50
C SER A 19 5.13 12.98 7.10
N GLY A 20 5.54 14.24 7.01
CA GLY A 20 5.62 14.97 5.76
C GLY A 20 4.28 15.57 5.31
N SER A 21 4.24 16.01 4.05
CA SER A 21 3.08 16.69 3.47
C SER A 21 2.16 15.71 2.76
N LEU A 22 0.90 15.74 3.11
CA LEU A 22 -0.15 14.89 2.55
C LEU A 22 -1.31 15.74 2.06
N LEU A 23 -2.01 15.23 1.07
CA LEU A 23 -3.26 15.75 0.56
C LEU A 23 -4.31 14.63 0.62
N TRP A 24 -5.45 14.90 1.23
CA TRP A 24 -6.60 14.02 1.14
C TRP A 24 -7.73 14.69 0.37
N THR A 25 -8.29 13.96 -0.59
CA THR A 25 -9.49 14.33 -1.33
C THR A 25 -10.59 13.33 -1.00
N GLY A 26 -11.59 13.79 -0.29
CA GLY A 26 -12.74 12.97 0.10
C GLY A 26 -13.66 12.63 -1.07
N ASN A 27 -14.59 11.69 -0.85
CA ASN A 27 -15.54 11.21 -1.86
C ASN A 27 -16.49 12.29 -2.40
N GLN A 28 -16.69 13.36 -1.65
CA GLN A 28 -17.58 14.49 -2.02
C GLN A 28 -16.78 15.67 -2.62
N GLY A 29 -15.47 15.48 -2.86
CA GLY A 29 -14.60 16.50 -3.43
C GLY A 29 -14.02 17.48 -2.41
N GLU A 30 -14.15 17.22 -1.13
CA GLU A 30 -13.47 17.96 -0.08
C GLU A 30 -11.95 17.75 -0.20
N ILE A 31 -11.18 18.81 0.00
CA ILE A 31 -9.72 18.79 -0.09
C ILE A 31 -9.15 19.24 1.26
N VAL A 32 -8.28 18.41 1.84
CA VAL A 32 -7.68 18.66 3.16
C VAL A 32 -6.18 18.44 3.12
N PHE A 33 -5.43 19.47 3.52
CA PHE A 33 -3.97 19.44 3.65
C PHE A 33 -3.53 19.23 5.11
N ASP A 34 -4.34 19.66 6.07
CA ASP A 34 -4.03 19.52 7.51
C ASP A 34 -4.45 18.12 7.99
N MET A 35 -3.60 17.15 7.70
CA MET A 35 -3.78 15.76 8.09
C MET A 35 -3.08 15.51 9.43
N HIS A 36 -3.73 14.77 10.33
CA HIS A 36 -3.19 14.46 11.65
C HIS A 36 -3.54 13.03 12.08
N VAL A 37 -2.77 12.49 13.00
CA VAL A 37 -3.05 11.19 13.64
C VAL A 37 -4.39 11.26 14.38
N GLY A 38 -5.18 10.21 14.27
CA GLY A 38 -6.53 10.13 14.82
C GLY A 38 -7.63 10.65 13.88
N ARG A 39 -7.27 11.23 12.71
CA ARG A 39 -8.26 11.64 11.73
C ARG A 39 -8.97 10.45 11.12
N GLU A 40 -10.29 10.45 11.22
CA GLU A 40 -11.17 9.46 10.59
C GLU A 40 -11.47 9.84 9.15
N LEU A 41 -11.47 8.84 8.26
CA LEU A 41 -11.66 9.00 6.82
C LEU A 41 -12.80 8.08 6.33
N THR A 42 -13.67 8.62 5.50
CA THR A 42 -14.81 7.91 4.91
C THR A 42 -14.48 7.25 3.57
N GLY A 43 -13.24 7.32 3.13
CA GLY A 43 -12.73 6.91 1.83
C GLY A 43 -12.10 8.08 1.09
N GLY A 44 -11.93 7.95 -0.23
CA GLY A 44 -11.32 9.00 -1.05
C GLY A 44 -9.89 8.69 -1.46
N THR A 45 -9.13 9.72 -1.81
CA THR A 45 -7.74 9.60 -2.28
C THR A 45 -6.80 10.33 -1.35
N ILE A 46 -5.70 9.67 -0.97
CA ILE A 46 -4.59 10.30 -0.26
C ILE A 46 -3.36 10.30 -1.17
N GLU A 47 -2.66 11.42 -1.16
CA GLU A 47 -1.44 11.66 -1.92
C GLU A 47 -0.32 12.08 -0.98
N GLY A 48 0.83 11.40 -1.08
CA GLY A 48 2.09 11.89 -0.52
C GLY A 48 2.68 12.95 -1.44
N LEU A 49 2.95 14.14 -0.93
CA LEU A 49 3.40 15.27 -1.74
C LEU A 49 4.92 15.39 -1.82
N ALA A 50 5.65 14.59 -1.04
CA ALA A 50 7.12 14.59 -1.02
C ALA A 50 7.67 13.16 -0.91
N PRO A 51 8.91 12.90 -1.39
CA PRO A 51 9.53 11.59 -1.30
C PRO A 51 9.70 11.05 0.13
N CYS A 52 9.81 11.94 1.12
CA CYS A 52 9.91 11.59 2.54
C CYS A 52 8.56 11.53 3.26
N SER A 53 7.44 11.75 2.56
CA SER A 53 6.12 11.62 3.16
C SER A 53 5.81 10.15 3.41
N TRP A 54 5.12 9.86 4.51
CA TRP A 54 4.53 8.55 4.76
C TRP A 54 3.29 8.70 5.65
N PHE A 55 2.39 7.73 5.57
CA PHE A 55 1.23 7.66 6.44
C PHE A 55 0.73 6.22 6.58
N GLU A 56 0.13 5.94 7.72
CA GLU A 56 -0.49 4.66 8.02
C GLU A 56 -2.00 4.83 8.18
N LEU A 57 -2.75 4.00 7.45
CA LEU A 57 -4.19 3.84 7.59
C LEU A 57 -4.49 2.55 8.34
N GLN A 58 -5.32 2.63 9.37
CA GLN A 58 -5.90 1.47 10.02
C GLN A 58 -7.39 1.40 9.70
N PHE A 59 -7.81 0.32 9.07
CA PHE A 59 -9.21 0.02 8.79
C PHE A 59 -9.92 -0.48 10.05
N LYS A 60 -11.26 -0.43 10.07
CA LYS A 60 -12.09 -0.85 11.22
C LYS A 60 -11.90 -2.31 11.64
N ASP A 61 -11.54 -3.19 10.71
CA ASP A 61 -11.24 -4.60 11.01
C ASP A 61 -9.83 -4.83 11.58
N GLY A 62 -9.02 -3.78 11.73
CA GLY A 62 -7.64 -3.83 12.20
C GLY A 62 -6.60 -3.98 11.11
N SER A 63 -6.99 -4.18 9.84
CA SER A 63 -6.05 -4.17 8.72
C SER A 63 -5.33 -2.84 8.64
N LYS A 64 -4.02 -2.87 8.36
CA LYS A 64 -3.16 -1.69 8.25
C LYS A 64 -2.54 -1.58 6.89
N VAL A 65 -2.43 -0.36 6.39
CA VAL A 65 -1.76 -0.02 5.12
C VAL A 65 -0.86 1.17 5.36
N THR A 66 0.45 0.99 5.16
CA THR A 66 1.45 2.05 5.28
C THR A 66 1.94 2.45 3.90
N ILE A 67 1.74 3.68 3.55
CA ILE A 67 2.05 4.26 2.24
C ILE A 67 3.26 5.18 2.39
N SER A 68 4.18 5.19 1.41
CA SER A 68 5.40 5.99 1.44
C SER A 68 5.66 6.72 0.13
N GLY A 69 6.36 7.84 0.24
CA GLY A 69 6.80 8.65 -0.88
C GLY A 69 5.67 9.40 -1.59
N THR A 70 5.90 9.73 -2.85
CA THR A 70 4.94 10.38 -3.73
C THR A 70 3.94 9.37 -4.28
N SER A 71 3.22 8.71 -3.39
CA SER A 71 2.22 7.69 -3.73
C SER A 71 0.83 8.30 -3.80
N MET A 72 -0.01 7.74 -4.67
CA MET A 72 -1.42 8.10 -4.78
C MET A 72 -2.28 6.86 -4.57
N LEU A 73 -2.99 6.83 -3.44
CA LEU A 73 -3.88 5.74 -3.03
C LEU A 73 -5.31 6.21 -2.91
N THR A 74 -6.23 5.60 -3.66
CA THR A 74 -7.67 5.72 -3.43
C THR A 74 -8.16 4.51 -2.66
N PHE A 75 -9.05 4.69 -1.69
CA PHE A 75 -9.58 3.61 -0.87
C PHE A 75 -11.07 3.78 -0.59
N ALA A 76 -11.76 2.66 -0.49
CA ALA A 76 -13.18 2.57 -0.17
C ALA A 76 -13.49 1.25 0.54
N ASP A 77 -14.54 1.24 1.37
CA ASP A 77 -15.09 0.02 1.97
C ASP A 77 -16.62 0.09 1.92
N ILE A 78 -17.21 -0.58 0.94
CA ILE A 78 -18.67 -0.71 0.80
C ILE A 78 -19.01 -2.20 0.97
N GLY A 79 -18.71 -2.74 2.17
CA GLY A 79 -18.83 -4.15 2.49
C GLY A 79 -17.76 -5.05 1.86
N GLN A 80 -16.82 -4.46 1.15
CA GLN A 80 -15.58 -5.04 0.65
C GLN A 80 -14.56 -3.94 0.47
N LYS A 81 -13.36 -4.13 1.02
CA LYS A 81 -12.27 -3.15 0.90
C LYS A 81 -11.71 -3.14 -0.52
N LYS A 82 -11.65 -1.95 -1.09
CA LYS A 82 -11.08 -1.70 -2.41
C LYS A 82 -10.06 -0.59 -2.31
N LEU A 83 -8.84 -0.88 -2.74
CA LEU A 83 -7.74 0.06 -2.84
C LEU A 83 -7.34 0.21 -4.31
N ARG A 84 -6.94 1.41 -4.70
CA ARG A 84 -6.37 1.68 -6.02
C ARG A 84 -5.09 2.46 -5.85
N LEU A 85 -3.97 1.79 -6.09
CA LEU A 85 -2.65 2.41 -6.11
C LEU A 85 -2.38 2.87 -7.55
N LYS A 86 -2.46 4.18 -7.80
CA LYS A 86 -2.19 4.75 -9.11
C LYS A 86 -0.70 4.78 -9.40
N GLN A 87 0.10 5.12 -8.39
CA GLN A 87 1.57 5.11 -8.42
C GLN A 87 2.12 5.07 -7.01
N GLY A 88 3.38 4.63 -6.87
CA GLY A 88 4.11 4.59 -5.62
C GLY A 88 4.08 3.21 -4.96
N ALA A 89 4.24 3.16 -3.66
CA ALA A 89 4.35 1.91 -2.91
C ALA A 89 3.60 1.96 -1.58
N PHE A 90 3.11 0.80 -1.16
CA PHE A 90 2.61 0.59 0.19
C PHE A 90 2.94 -0.80 0.72
N THR A 91 2.96 -0.93 2.04
CA THR A 91 2.91 -2.20 2.74
C THR A 91 1.54 -2.41 3.34
N ALA A 92 1.11 -3.65 3.44
CA ALA A 92 -0.12 -3.99 4.12
C ALA A 92 0.05 -5.18 5.06
N ASP A 93 -0.59 -5.06 6.21
CA ASP A 93 -0.85 -6.15 7.16
C ASP A 93 -2.36 -6.33 7.22
N VAL A 94 -2.87 -7.30 6.46
CA VAL A 94 -4.30 -7.52 6.26
C VAL A 94 -4.75 -8.67 7.14
N VAL A 95 -5.69 -8.41 8.05
CA VAL A 95 -6.33 -9.45 8.84
C VAL A 95 -7.20 -10.37 7.96
N PRO A 96 -7.54 -11.60 8.40
CA PRO A 96 -8.39 -12.49 7.63
C PRO A 96 -9.69 -11.81 7.18
N GLN A 97 -9.94 -11.81 5.88
CA GLN A 97 -11.10 -11.18 5.28
C GLN A 97 -12.29 -12.18 5.23
N PRO A 98 -13.52 -11.70 5.26
CA PRO A 98 -14.70 -12.57 5.15
C PRO A 98 -14.69 -13.39 3.87
N VAL A 99 -15.20 -14.63 3.94
CA VAL A 99 -15.31 -15.53 2.79
C VAL A 99 -16.06 -14.85 1.64
N GLY A 100 -15.48 -14.90 0.44
CA GLY A 100 -16.05 -14.29 -0.77
C GLY A 100 -15.90 -12.76 -0.84
N LYS A 101 -15.19 -12.12 0.12
CA LYS A 101 -14.96 -10.67 0.16
C LYS A 101 -13.48 -10.34 0.40
N PRO A 102 -12.57 -10.81 -0.45
CA PRO A 102 -11.16 -10.47 -0.33
C PRO A 102 -10.98 -8.94 -0.40
N MET A 103 -9.91 -8.41 0.20
CA MET A 103 -9.48 -7.04 -0.11
C MET A 103 -8.99 -7.01 -1.56
N ILE A 104 -9.49 -6.06 -2.34
CA ILE A 104 -9.11 -5.87 -3.74
C ILE A 104 -8.17 -4.68 -3.85
N ILE A 105 -7.01 -4.90 -4.48
CA ILE A 105 -6.08 -3.82 -4.81
C ILE A 105 -5.94 -3.75 -6.33
N GLN A 106 -6.19 -2.58 -6.89
CA GLN A 106 -6.01 -2.31 -8.30
C GLN A 106 -4.80 -1.40 -8.51
N THR A 107 -3.93 -1.79 -9.42
CA THR A 107 -2.84 -0.97 -9.96
C THR A 107 -3.10 -0.64 -11.44
N PRO A 108 -2.25 0.12 -12.13
CA PRO A 108 -2.41 0.34 -13.56
C PRO A 108 -2.38 -0.93 -14.41
N SER A 109 -1.68 -1.98 -13.99
CA SER A 109 -1.48 -3.22 -14.77
C SER A 109 -2.17 -4.46 -14.18
N THR A 110 -2.54 -4.45 -12.90
CA THR A 110 -2.99 -5.67 -12.20
C THR A 110 -4.18 -5.43 -11.28
N VAL A 111 -4.88 -6.54 -10.97
CA VAL A 111 -5.79 -6.68 -9.83
C VAL A 111 -5.21 -7.71 -8.88
N ILE A 112 -5.20 -7.39 -7.60
CA ILE A 112 -4.63 -8.20 -6.53
C ILE A 112 -5.74 -8.51 -5.52
N GLU A 113 -5.94 -9.79 -5.21
CA GLU A 113 -6.92 -10.27 -4.23
C GLU A 113 -6.20 -10.79 -3.00
N VAL A 114 -6.61 -10.29 -1.82
CA VAL A 114 -5.95 -10.56 -0.54
C VAL A 114 -6.97 -11.02 0.48
N VAL A 115 -6.73 -12.19 1.11
CA VAL A 115 -7.64 -12.79 2.10
C VAL A 115 -7.12 -12.73 3.54
N GLY A 116 -5.85 -12.35 3.74
CA GLY A 116 -5.22 -12.26 5.07
C GLY A 116 -3.73 -12.49 4.91
N THR A 117 -2.95 -11.43 4.79
CA THR A 117 -1.60 -11.51 4.22
C THR A 117 -0.79 -10.30 4.64
N ARG A 118 0.51 -10.50 4.88
CA ARG A 118 1.48 -9.41 4.98
C ARG A 118 2.27 -9.31 3.68
N PHE A 119 2.15 -8.19 3.00
CA PHE A 119 2.72 -8.02 1.65
C PHE A 119 3.02 -6.55 1.34
N GLU A 120 3.67 -6.37 0.22
CA GLU A 120 4.05 -5.08 -0.35
C GLU A 120 3.63 -4.99 -1.79
N VAL A 121 3.20 -3.81 -2.20
CA VAL A 121 2.92 -3.47 -3.60
C VAL A 121 3.66 -2.21 -3.97
N GLU A 122 4.37 -2.26 -5.10
CA GLU A 122 4.92 -1.09 -5.78
C GLU A 122 4.30 -1.02 -7.17
N ALA A 123 3.67 0.10 -7.47
CA ALA A 123 3.07 0.37 -8.77
C ALA A 123 3.84 1.49 -9.49
N LEU A 124 4.45 1.15 -10.59
CA LEU A 124 5.03 2.08 -11.54
C LEU A 124 4.21 2.05 -12.83
N GLN A 125 4.46 3.01 -13.72
CA GLN A 125 3.68 3.12 -14.95
C GLN A 125 3.78 1.87 -15.84
N ALA A 126 4.95 1.22 -15.87
CA ALA A 126 5.24 0.08 -16.73
C ALA A 126 5.00 -1.28 -16.06
N PHE A 127 5.08 -1.37 -14.73
CA PHE A 127 4.98 -2.64 -14.01
C PHE A 127 4.44 -2.48 -12.59
N THR A 128 3.98 -3.60 -12.05
CA THR A 128 3.61 -3.74 -10.64
C THR A 128 4.46 -4.85 -10.02
N THR A 129 5.14 -4.54 -8.90
CA THR A 129 5.83 -5.53 -8.09
C THR A 129 4.98 -5.86 -6.87
N VAL A 130 4.81 -7.15 -6.59
CA VAL A 130 4.16 -7.66 -5.37
C VAL A 130 5.12 -8.57 -4.65
N ASN A 131 5.42 -8.25 -3.39
CA ASN A 131 6.25 -9.07 -2.50
C ASN A 131 5.37 -9.59 -1.37
N VAL A 132 5.27 -10.92 -1.21
CA VAL A 132 4.49 -11.54 -0.15
C VAL A 132 5.40 -12.05 0.96
N ARG A 133 5.18 -11.59 2.20
CA ARG A 133 5.94 -12.01 3.38
C ARG A 133 5.26 -13.15 4.14
N GLU A 134 3.94 -13.06 4.29
CA GLU A 134 3.12 -14.05 5.00
C GLU A 134 1.80 -14.26 4.25
N GLY A 135 1.30 -15.48 4.23
CA GLY A 135 0.04 -15.82 3.58
C GLY A 135 0.17 -16.07 2.07
N ASN A 136 -0.87 -15.75 1.33
CA ASN A 136 -0.95 -15.92 -0.12
C ASN A 136 -1.72 -14.76 -0.76
N VAL A 137 -1.27 -14.32 -1.92
CA VAL A 137 -1.88 -13.25 -2.71
C VAL A 137 -2.18 -13.76 -4.11
N ARG A 138 -3.37 -13.52 -4.63
CA ARG A 138 -3.71 -13.80 -6.03
C ARG A 138 -3.57 -12.52 -6.85
N LEU A 139 -2.70 -12.56 -7.85
CA LEU A 139 -2.47 -11.46 -8.78
C LEU A 139 -3.01 -11.83 -10.16
N LYS A 140 -3.71 -10.89 -10.80
CA LYS A 140 -4.25 -11.04 -12.15
C LYS A 140 -3.83 -9.85 -13.01
N HIS A 141 -3.30 -10.10 -14.19
CA HIS A 141 -3.07 -9.08 -15.21
C HIS A 141 -4.39 -8.52 -15.76
N LEU A 142 -4.43 -7.20 -15.97
CA LEU A 142 -5.59 -6.55 -16.60
C LEU A 142 -5.62 -6.74 -18.11
N VAL A 143 -4.47 -6.93 -18.77
CA VAL A 143 -4.36 -6.96 -20.24
C VAL A 143 -4.78 -8.31 -20.80
N ASP A 144 -4.23 -9.39 -20.28
CA ASP A 144 -4.41 -10.75 -20.82
C ASP A 144 -5.27 -11.66 -19.92
N GLY A 145 -5.57 -11.19 -18.71
CA GLY A 145 -6.35 -11.96 -17.73
C GLY A 145 -5.62 -13.11 -17.06
N ASN A 146 -4.32 -13.31 -17.36
CA ASN A 146 -3.49 -14.31 -16.71
C ASN A 146 -3.40 -14.03 -15.20
N ALA A 147 -3.42 -15.10 -14.41
CA ALA A 147 -3.40 -14.99 -12.95
C ALA A 147 -2.39 -15.97 -12.35
N VAL A 148 -1.81 -15.54 -11.22
CA VAL A 148 -0.87 -16.34 -10.44
C VAL A 148 -1.15 -16.17 -8.95
N ASP A 149 -0.95 -17.23 -8.19
CA ASP A 149 -0.94 -17.21 -6.74
C ASP A 149 0.50 -17.04 -6.24
N ILE A 150 0.71 -16.04 -5.38
CA ILE A 150 2.04 -15.66 -4.86
C ILE A 150 2.09 -16.12 -3.40
N PRO A 151 2.79 -17.21 -3.07
CA PRO A 151 2.90 -17.68 -1.70
C PRO A 151 3.89 -16.82 -0.88
N ALA A 152 3.90 -17.05 0.44
CA ALA A 152 4.84 -16.40 1.35
C ALA A 152 6.30 -16.56 0.89
N ASN A 153 7.09 -15.50 1.04
CA ASN A 153 8.49 -15.38 0.64
C ASN A 153 8.75 -15.36 -0.88
N TYR A 154 7.71 -15.08 -1.67
CA TYR A 154 7.85 -14.89 -3.12
C TYR A 154 7.49 -13.47 -3.55
N ARG A 155 8.02 -13.10 -4.71
CA ARG A 155 7.65 -11.88 -5.44
C ARG A 155 7.19 -12.22 -6.85
N VAL A 156 6.35 -11.36 -7.41
CA VAL A 156 6.06 -11.29 -8.84
C VAL A 156 6.27 -9.87 -9.32
N ILE A 157 6.85 -9.73 -10.49
CA ILE A 157 6.94 -8.48 -11.25
C ILE A 157 6.00 -8.64 -12.44
N ALA A 158 4.92 -7.89 -12.47
CA ALA A 158 3.89 -7.93 -13.50
C ALA A 158 4.08 -6.78 -14.47
N GLU A 159 4.68 -7.05 -15.62
CA GLU A 159 4.84 -6.13 -16.74
C GLU A 159 3.75 -6.41 -17.79
N ALA A 160 3.35 -5.40 -18.55
CA ALA A 160 2.37 -5.57 -19.63
C ALA A 160 2.89 -6.57 -20.68
N GLY A 161 2.22 -7.74 -20.79
CA GLY A 161 2.61 -8.82 -21.70
C GLY A 161 3.79 -9.67 -21.23
N GLY A 162 4.28 -9.46 -20.00
CA GLY A 162 5.32 -10.27 -19.36
C GLY A 162 4.75 -11.54 -18.71
N ASP A 163 5.65 -12.48 -18.38
CA ASP A 163 5.30 -13.70 -17.65
C ASP A 163 5.13 -13.40 -16.16
N LEU A 164 4.11 -14.00 -15.53
CA LEU A 164 3.83 -13.89 -14.10
C LEU A 164 4.52 -15.02 -13.33
N SER A 165 5.86 -15.07 -13.35
CA SER A 165 6.61 -16.11 -12.65
C SER A 165 6.97 -15.69 -11.22
N PRO A 166 6.51 -16.42 -10.18
CA PRO A 166 6.94 -16.17 -8.82
C PRO A 166 8.42 -16.47 -8.61
N MET A 167 9.15 -15.53 -8.03
CA MET A 167 10.56 -15.64 -7.67
C MET A 167 10.72 -15.57 -6.15
N LEU A 168 11.63 -16.35 -5.59
CA LEU A 168 11.95 -16.25 -4.15
C LEU A 168 12.41 -14.84 -3.81
N LEU A 169 11.88 -14.30 -2.73
CA LEU A 169 12.42 -13.07 -2.15
C LEU A 169 13.85 -13.34 -1.69
N PRO A 170 14.78 -12.41 -1.92
CA PRO A 170 16.12 -12.51 -1.36
C PRO A 170 16.04 -12.73 0.15
N ALA A 171 16.84 -13.67 0.68
CA ALA A 171 16.87 -13.94 2.11
C ALA A 171 17.16 -12.63 2.86
N ALA A 172 16.19 -12.20 3.66
CA ALA A 172 16.26 -11.14 4.68
C ALA A 172 17.25 -10.00 4.42
N GLU A 173 17.16 -9.32 3.30
CA GLU A 173 17.46 -7.90 3.34
C GLU A 173 16.25 -7.25 4.01
N ASN A 174 16.45 -6.77 5.23
CA ASN A 174 15.49 -5.97 6.00
C ASN A 174 15.29 -4.60 5.31
N TYR A 175 14.93 -4.62 4.04
CA TYR A 175 14.73 -3.44 3.21
C TYR A 175 13.67 -2.49 3.81
N TRP A 176 12.73 -3.06 4.55
CA TRP A 176 11.68 -2.35 5.27
C TRP A 176 12.17 -1.60 6.49
N LYS A 177 13.00 -2.27 7.31
CA LYS A 177 13.56 -1.60 8.48
C LYS A 177 14.43 -0.44 8.06
N SER A 178 15.20 -0.56 6.98
CA SER A 178 16.05 0.54 6.53
C SER A 178 15.26 1.74 6.02
N GLN A 179 14.11 1.55 5.35
CA GLN A 179 13.28 2.68 4.92
C GLN A 179 12.49 3.28 6.09
N LEU A 180 11.95 2.47 6.99
CA LEU A 180 11.26 2.96 8.19
C LEU A 180 12.22 3.59 9.20
N ASP A 181 13.43 3.04 9.37
CA ASP A 181 14.46 3.59 10.25
C ASP A 181 15.05 4.90 9.70
N VAL A 182 15.13 5.07 8.39
CA VAL A 182 15.47 6.35 7.75
C VAL A 182 14.37 7.40 7.99
N GLN A 183 13.11 6.99 8.00
CA GLN A 183 11.98 7.89 8.25
C GLN A 183 11.77 8.19 9.74
N ALA A 184 12.19 7.29 10.64
CA ALA A 184 12.10 7.46 12.09
C ALA A 184 13.23 8.31 12.72
N GLY A 185 14.02 9.05 11.93
CA GLY A 185 15.02 10.00 12.44
C GLY A 185 16.45 9.45 12.54
N GLY A 186 16.73 8.32 11.91
CA GLY A 186 18.06 7.72 11.88
C GLY A 186 19.03 8.35 10.86
N PHE A 187 19.11 9.66 10.75
CA PHE A 187 20.15 10.34 9.96
C PHE A 187 21.56 10.27 10.61
N GLY A 188 21.83 9.29 11.40
CA GLY A 188 23.08 9.13 12.08
C GLY A 188 23.60 7.71 12.04
N LYS A 189 24.21 7.29 10.94
CA LYS A 189 25.33 6.33 10.87
C LYS A 189 25.39 5.60 9.51
N TRP A 190 25.58 6.34 8.45
CA TRP A 190 26.17 5.81 7.23
C TRP A 190 27.47 6.57 6.94
N LEU A 191 28.54 6.21 7.69
CA LEU A 191 29.91 6.38 7.21
C LEU A 191 30.44 4.99 6.91
N PRO A 192 30.82 4.70 5.66
CA PRO A 192 31.48 3.43 5.35
C PRO A 192 32.79 3.38 6.15
N ALA A 193 32.97 2.27 6.87
CA ALA A 193 34.24 2.00 7.55
C ALA A 193 35.37 2.07 6.51
N THR A 194 36.22 3.09 6.62
CA THR A 194 37.43 3.19 5.83
C THR A 194 38.31 1.99 6.11
N LYS A 195 38.43 1.08 5.16
CA LYS A 195 39.45 0.02 5.19
C LYS A 195 40.83 0.68 5.32
N LYS A 196 41.46 0.54 6.49
CA LYS A 196 42.89 0.81 6.65
C LYS A 196 43.64 -0.10 5.65
N ARG A 197 44.42 0.51 4.72
CA ARG A 197 45.43 -0.23 3.95
C ARG A 197 46.50 -0.64 4.94
N PRO A 198 46.97 -1.89 4.89
CA PRO A 198 48.21 -2.26 5.57
C PRO A 198 49.40 -1.60 4.86
N ALA A 199 50.41 -1.29 5.67
CA ALA A 199 51.69 -0.68 5.24
C ALA A 199 52.48 -1.63 4.36
#